data_51581b5052fd8ce8c2f0792ef4b04a89
#
_entry.id   51581b5052fd8ce8c2f0792ef4b04a89
#
_cell.length_a   1.000
_cell.length_b   1.000
_cell.length_c   1.000
_cell.angle_alpha   90.00
_cell.angle_beta   90.00
_cell.angle_gamma   90.00
#
_symmetry.space_group_name_H-M   'P 1'
#
loop_
_entity.id
_entity.type
_entity.pdbx_description
1 polymer ?
#
loop_
_entity_poly.entity_id
_entity_poly.type
_entity_poly.pdbx_seq_one_letter_code
_entity_poly.pdbx_strand_id
1 'polypeptide(L)'
;RSGIFAAAALAGLFVVPFVMDAAQSKSVKRRTPPAKTNPAPKSIQAASAYDIEFKEFRLKNGLRVLLAEDHRAPTYSICVTYNVGSRDEKPGRTGFAHLFEHMLFQGSENVGKGEHFILIQNNGGTANGTTNSDRTNYFETLPANQLELGIFLEADRMRSPSITQANFDNQRLTVQEERRQNYDNRPYGKTYEAVIGLAYDNFPYKHSTIGSMEDLNAATVDDAAEFFRTYYAPNNAVLALVGDFKTDVALELIRKYFETIPAQAPPSPPDATEPEQKSERRRVIEDGFAQTPRLDIVYKIP
;
A
#
# COMPACT_ATOMS: atom_id res chain seq x y z
N ARG A 1 29.08 -15.68 23.12
CA ARG A 1 27.82 -16.43 22.80
C ARG A 1 26.67 -15.47 22.98
N SER A 2 26.25 -14.78 21.93
CA SER A 2 25.13 -13.86 21.91
C SER A 2 24.23 -14.32 20.75
N GLY A 3 23.07 -14.85 21.10
CA GLY A 3 22.07 -15.21 20.11
C GLY A 3 21.26 -13.97 19.71
N ILE A 4 21.26 -13.67 18.43
CA ILE A 4 20.40 -12.63 17.82
C ILE A 4 19.11 -13.33 17.42
N PHE A 5 18.01 -12.98 18.06
CA PHE A 5 16.66 -13.35 17.61
C PHE A 5 16.19 -12.31 16.59
N ALA A 6 16.12 -12.72 15.34
CA ALA A 6 15.41 -11.97 14.30
C ALA A 6 13.93 -12.36 14.35
N ALA A 7 13.06 -11.42 14.72
CA ALA A 7 11.62 -11.60 14.63
C ALA A 7 11.17 -11.30 13.19
N ALA A 8 10.84 -12.35 12.45
CA ALA A 8 10.17 -12.22 11.15
C ALA A 8 8.66 -12.06 11.39
N ALA A 9 8.11 -10.90 11.01
CA ALA A 9 6.67 -10.68 10.98
C ALA A 9 6.09 -11.36 9.73
N LEU A 10 5.38 -12.49 9.92
CA LEU A 10 4.61 -13.14 8.87
C LEU A 10 3.25 -12.43 8.75
N ALA A 11 3.05 -11.70 7.66
CA ALA A 11 1.71 -11.30 7.21
C ALA A 11 1.07 -12.47 6.48
N GLY A 12 0.24 -13.26 7.19
CA GLY A 12 -0.50 -14.37 6.62
C GLY A 12 -1.75 -13.89 5.87
N LEU A 13 -1.74 -13.97 4.55
CA LEU A 13 -2.95 -13.88 3.74
C LEU A 13 -3.66 -15.25 3.80
N PHE A 14 -4.81 -15.33 4.48
CA PHE A 14 -5.67 -16.52 4.45
C PHE A 14 -6.46 -16.55 3.15
N VAL A 15 -6.08 -17.45 2.24
CA VAL A 15 -6.91 -17.85 1.09
C VAL A 15 -7.67 -19.11 1.50
N VAL A 16 -9.01 -19.02 1.60
CA VAL A 16 -9.88 -20.18 1.84
C VAL A 16 -10.18 -20.83 0.48
N PRO A 17 -9.82 -22.08 0.24
CA PRO A 17 -10.23 -22.77 -0.98
C PRO A 17 -11.69 -23.23 -0.87
N PHE A 18 -12.52 -22.76 -1.78
CA PHE A 18 -13.89 -23.26 -1.97
C PHE A 18 -13.84 -24.50 -2.89
N VAL A 19 -14.11 -25.67 -2.33
CA VAL A 19 -14.26 -26.93 -3.10
C VAL A 19 -15.71 -27.01 -3.53
N MET A 20 -15.97 -26.89 -4.84
CA MET A 20 -17.28 -27.21 -5.42
C MET A 20 -17.35 -28.68 -5.79
N ASP A 21 -18.24 -29.40 -5.12
CA ASP A 21 -18.61 -30.78 -5.45
C ASP A 21 -19.62 -30.78 -6.61
N ALA A 22 -19.29 -31.48 -7.69
CA ALA A 22 -20.12 -31.56 -8.88
C ALA A 22 -21.15 -32.65 -8.72
N ALA A 23 -22.34 -32.30 -8.22
CA ALA A 23 -23.48 -33.21 -8.20
C ALA A 23 -24.27 -33.17 -9.54
N GLN A 24 -24.38 -34.30 -10.21
CA GLN A 24 -25.15 -34.50 -11.44
C GLN A 24 -26.64 -34.22 -11.19
N SER A 25 -27.23 -33.27 -11.90
CA SER A 25 -28.66 -32.96 -11.84
C SER A 25 -29.42 -33.70 -12.96
N LYS A 26 -30.33 -34.59 -12.58
CA LYS A 26 -31.34 -35.16 -13.47
C LYS A 26 -32.43 -34.13 -13.73
N SER A 27 -32.74 -33.89 -15.01
CA SER A 27 -33.78 -32.94 -15.44
C SER A 27 -35.16 -33.42 -15.07
N VAL A 28 -35.87 -32.69 -14.22
CA VAL A 28 -37.30 -32.81 -13.96
C VAL A 28 -38.04 -31.63 -14.58
N LYS A 29 -38.87 -31.87 -15.58
CA LYS A 29 -39.75 -30.84 -16.17
C LYS A 29 -40.79 -30.40 -15.14
N ARG A 30 -40.66 -29.21 -14.60
CA ARG A 30 -41.67 -28.56 -13.75
C ARG A 30 -42.60 -27.68 -14.60
N ARG A 31 -43.91 -27.93 -14.45
CA ARG A 31 -44.97 -27.05 -14.96
C ARG A 31 -44.98 -25.76 -14.16
N THR A 32 -44.94 -24.61 -14.84
CA THR A 32 -45.01 -23.26 -14.26
C THR A 32 -46.45 -22.90 -13.91
N PRO A 33 -46.78 -22.49 -12.68
CA PRO A 33 -48.05 -21.82 -12.36
C PRO A 33 -48.04 -20.37 -12.83
N PRO A 34 -49.20 -19.73 -13.05
CA PRO A 34 -49.27 -18.34 -13.54
C PRO A 34 -48.71 -17.37 -12.50
N ALA A 35 -47.95 -16.39 -13.01
CA ALA A 35 -47.33 -15.35 -12.22
C ALA A 35 -48.34 -14.46 -11.49
N LYS A 36 -48.33 -14.41 -10.19
CA LYS A 36 -48.93 -13.34 -9.38
C LYS A 36 -48.01 -12.13 -9.45
N THR A 37 -48.49 -11.03 -10.01
CA THR A 37 -47.80 -9.73 -9.96
C THR A 37 -47.73 -9.24 -8.53
N ASN A 38 -46.59 -9.40 -7.90
CA ASN A 38 -46.28 -8.68 -6.66
C ASN A 38 -45.94 -7.22 -7.02
N PRO A 39 -46.43 -6.24 -6.22
CA PRO A 39 -45.99 -4.86 -6.39
C PRO A 39 -44.49 -4.75 -6.22
N ALA A 40 -43.83 -3.94 -7.07
CA ALA A 40 -42.38 -3.72 -7.00
C ALA A 40 -41.95 -3.38 -5.57
N PRO A 41 -40.89 -3.97 -5.06
CA PRO A 41 -40.36 -3.62 -3.75
C PRO A 41 -39.99 -2.13 -3.78
N LYS A 42 -40.57 -1.34 -2.86
CA LYS A 42 -40.10 0.01 -2.59
C LYS A 42 -38.60 -0.08 -2.36
N SER A 43 -37.83 0.71 -3.14
CA SER A 43 -36.40 0.86 -2.92
C SER A 43 -36.19 1.22 -1.45
N ILE A 44 -35.71 0.28 -0.66
CA ILE A 44 -35.11 0.58 0.63
C ILE A 44 -33.83 1.30 0.25
N GLN A 45 -33.84 2.63 0.36
CA GLN A 45 -32.59 3.36 0.49
C GLN A 45 -31.91 2.74 1.73
N ALA A 46 -30.91 1.89 1.48
CA ALA A 46 -30.01 1.50 2.53
C ALA A 46 -29.37 2.81 3.02
N ALA A 47 -29.83 3.30 4.16
CA ALA A 47 -29.07 4.28 4.92
C ALA A 47 -27.67 3.69 5.05
N SER A 48 -26.66 4.39 4.55
CA SER A 48 -25.27 3.97 4.65
C SER A 48 -24.97 3.79 6.13
N ALA A 49 -24.82 2.55 6.57
CA ALA A 49 -24.67 2.20 7.98
C ALA A 49 -23.32 2.68 8.53
N TYR A 50 -22.50 3.35 7.72
CA TYR A 50 -21.16 3.82 8.06
C TYR A 50 -20.88 5.18 7.39
N ASP A 51 -21.64 6.20 7.76
CA ASP A 51 -21.28 7.58 7.44
C ASP A 51 -20.27 8.02 8.50
N ILE A 52 -19.00 8.04 8.14
CA ILE A 52 -17.92 8.53 9.02
C ILE A 52 -17.87 10.03 8.82
N GLU A 53 -18.31 10.79 9.83
CA GLU A 53 -18.17 12.24 9.83
C GLU A 53 -16.70 12.60 10.02
N PHE A 54 -16.17 13.42 9.12
CA PHE A 54 -14.81 13.94 9.21
C PHE A 54 -14.76 15.41 8.81
N LYS A 55 -13.74 16.11 9.32
CA LYS A 55 -13.42 17.49 8.93
C LYS A 55 -12.21 17.48 8.00
N GLU A 56 -12.30 18.22 6.90
CA GLU A 56 -11.20 18.35 5.96
C GLU A 56 -10.53 19.73 6.11
N PHE A 57 -9.20 19.71 6.12
CA PHE A 57 -8.37 20.90 6.14
C PHE A 57 -7.28 20.79 5.06
N ARG A 58 -6.78 21.95 4.62
CA ARG A 58 -5.61 22.03 3.75
C ARG A 58 -4.59 22.98 4.36
N LEU A 59 -3.36 22.50 4.57
CA LEU A 59 -2.27 23.33 5.07
C LEU A 59 -1.73 24.26 3.97
N LYS A 60 -0.95 25.26 4.35
CA LYS A 60 -0.37 26.24 3.38
C LYS A 60 0.57 25.57 2.38
N ASN A 61 1.25 24.49 2.77
CA ASN A 61 2.11 23.70 1.89
C ASN A 61 1.35 22.67 1.02
N GLY A 62 0.02 22.68 1.05
CA GLY A 62 -0.83 21.84 0.22
C GLY A 62 -1.21 20.49 0.82
N LEU A 63 -0.68 20.10 1.99
CA LEU A 63 -1.07 18.86 2.66
C LEU A 63 -2.58 18.86 2.93
N ARG A 64 -3.26 17.82 2.48
CA ARG A 64 -4.66 17.57 2.77
C ARG A 64 -4.77 16.78 4.06
N VAL A 65 -5.60 17.24 5.00
CA VAL A 65 -5.75 16.65 6.33
C VAL A 65 -7.21 16.30 6.57
N LEU A 66 -7.46 15.05 6.93
CA LEU A 66 -8.78 14.51 7.27
C LEU A 66 -8.78 14.12 8.75
N LEU A 67 -9.69 14.72 9.54
CA LEU A 67 -9.78 14.48 10.99
C LEU A 67 -11.17 13.95 11.34
N ALA A 68 -11.23 12.77 11.99
CA ALA A 68 -12.47 12.18 12.50
C ALA A 68 -12.29 11.84 13.99
N GLU A 69 -13.03 12.53 14.86
CA GLU A 69 -13.03 12.26 16.30
C GLU A 69 -13.88 11.03 16.61
N ASP A 70 -13.32 10.08 17.36
CA ASP A 70 -14.02 8.91 17.88
C ASP A 70 -13.54 8.56 19.29
N HIS A 71 -14.33 8.91 20.28
CA HIS A 71 -13.99 8.76 21.70
C HIS A 71 -14.41 7.42 22.30
N ARG A 72 -14.78 6.42 21.49
CA ARG A 72 -15.23 5.09 21.97
C ARG A 72 -14.08 4.24 22.51
N ALA A 73 -12.85 4.50 22.10
CA ALA A 73 -11.64 3.85 22.61
C ALA A 73 -10.53 4.90 22.79
N PRO A 74 -9.69 4.80 23.84
CA PRO A 74 -8.63 5.78 24.13
C PRO A 74 -7.40 5.59 23.22
N THR A 75 -7.63 5.48 21.93
CA THR A 75 -6.60 5.27 20.89
C THR A 75 -6.90 6.13 19.67
N TYR A 76 -5.88 6.36 18.86
CA TYR A 76 -6.04 6.97 17.55
C TYR A 76 -5.20 6.21 16.50
N SER A 77 -5.58 6.36 15.24
CA SER A 77 -4.78 5.92 14.10
C SER A 77 -4.47 7.10 13.21
N ILE A 78 -3.21 7.22 12.79
CA ILE A 78 -2.75 8.17 11.79
C ILE A 78 -2.31 7.40 10.55
N CYS A 79 -2.64 7.91 9.37
CA CYS A 79 -2.21 7.36 8.09
C CYS A 79 -1.79 8.51 7.17
N VAL A 80 -0.56 8.46 6.70
CA VAL A 80 -0.07 9.36 5.65
C VAL A 80 0.04 8.58 4.36
N THR A 81 -0.76 8.96 3.36
CA THR A 81 -0.82 8.34 2.04
C THR A 81 -0.21 9.28 1.01
N TYR A 82 0.84 8.82 0.35
CA TYR A 82 1.48 9.50 -0.78
C TYR A 82 0.91 8.99 -2.10
N ASN A 83 0.61 9.91 -3.02
CA ASN A 83 0.16 9.59 -4.37
C ASN A 83 1.36 9.19 -5.23
N VAL A 84 1.96 8.07 -4.89
CA VAL A 84 3.08 7.43 -5.60
C VAL A 84 3.05 5.93 -5.35
N GLY A 85 3.17 5.16 -6.42
CA GLY A 85 3.23 3.70 -6.39
C GLY A 85 4.07 3.18 -7.54
N SER A 86 4.01 1.88 -7.82
CA SER A 86 4.82 1.31 -8.88
C SER A 86 4.45 1.84 -10.28
N ARG A 87 3.23 2.38 -10.49
CA ARG A 87 2.86 3.01 -11.76
C ARG A 87 3.69 4.24 -12.12
N ASP A 88 4.28 4.88 -11.11
CA ASP A 88 5.08 6.12 -11.26
C ASP A 88 6.56 5.82 -11.53
N GLU A 89 6.93 4.53 -11.57
CA GLU A 89 8.29 4.07 -11.85
C GLU A 89 8.63 4.20 -13.34
N LYS A 90 9.93 4.17 -13.64
CA LYS A 90 10.44 4.25 -15.03
C LYS A 90 10.95 2.86 -15.47
N PRO A 91 10.90 2.53 -16.78
CA PRO A 91 11.56 1.34 -17.29
C PRO A 91 13.04 1.29 -16.87
N GLY A 92 13.50 0.15 -16.40
CA GLY A 92 14.85 -0.04 -15.84
C GLY A 92 15.00 0.44 -14.40
N ARG A 93 13.90 0.81 -13.74
CA ARG A 93 13.86 1.29 -12.35
C ARG A 93 12.60 0.79 -11.63
N THR A 94 12.24 -0.49 -11.82
CA THR A 94 11.10 -1.10 -11.13
C THR A 94 11.47 -1.51 -9.71
N GLY A 95 10.48 -1.46 -8.80
CA GLY A 95 10.65 -1.80 -7.38
C GLY A 95 11.04 -0.60 -6.49
N PHE A 96 11.15 0.60 -7.06
CA PHE A 96 11.56 1.80 -6.30
C PHE A 96 10.53 2.26 -5.30
N ALA A 97 9.24 2.23 -5.64
CA ALA A 97 8.18 2.61 -4.71
C ALA A 97 8.18 1.73 -3.46
N HIS A 98 8.35 0.42 -3.63
CA HIS A 98 8.43 -0.53 -2.54
C HIS A 98 9.76 -0.41 -1.77
N LEU A 99 10.89 -0.29 -2.45
CA LEU A 99 12.18 -0.03 -1.81
C LEU A 99 12.12 1.24 -0.96
N PHE A 100 11.40 2.26 -1.44
CA PHE A 100 11.25 3.51 -0.71
C PHE A 100 10.35 3.36 0.53
N GLU A 101 9.32 2.50 0.48
CA GLU A 101 8.57 2.12 1.67
C GLU A 101 9.53 1.64 2.78
N HIS A 102 10.46 0.72 2.45
CA HIS A 102 11.46 0.24 3.39
C HIS A 102 12.42 1.34 3.87
N MET A 103 12.85 2.21 2.96
CA MET A 103 13.79 3.30 3.26
C MET A 103 13.24 4.28 4.31
N LEU A 104 11.95 4.58 4.29
CA LEU A 104 11.35 5.51 5.24
C LEU A 104 11.24 4.97 6.68
N PHE A 105 11.60 3.71 6.92
CA PHE A 105 11.78 3.14 8.27
C PHE A 105 13.24 3.13 8.74
N GLN A 106 14.18 3.63 7.93
CA GLN A 106 15.61 3.60 8.26
C GLN A 106 16.09 4.81 9.06
N GLY A 107 15.16 5.59 9.62
CA GLY A 107 15.42 6.78 10.40
C GLY A 107 15.29 8.07 9.60
N SER A 108 15.45 9.17 10.31
CA SER A 108 15.30 10.53 9.83
C SER A 108 16.27 11.44 10.57
N GLU A 109 16.16 12.76 10.41
CA GLU A 109 17.05 13.72 11.10
C GLU A 109 17.03 13.59 12.62
N ASN A 110 15.83 13.35 13.19
CA ASN A 110 15.64 13.33 14.65
C ASN A 110 15.33 11.93 15.20
N VAL A 111 15.21 10.93 14.34
CA VAL A 111 14.85 9.54 14.70
C VAL A 111 15.90 8.60 14.14
N GLY A 112 16.56 7.86 15.01
CA GLY A 112 17.60 6.91 14.63
C GLY A 112 17.09 5.71 13.83
N LYS A 113 18.02 4.98 13.22
CA LYS A 113 17.72 3.76 12.44
C LYS A 113 16.95 2.72 13.28
N GLY A 114 15.75 2.34 12.82
CA GLY A 114 14.87 1.39 13.52
C GLY A 114 14.19 1.95 14.77
N GLU A 115 14.51 3.16 15.19
CA GLU A 115 13.98 3.78 16.39
C GLU A 115 12.49 4.13 16.26
N HIS A 116 12.02 4.38 15.05
CA HIS A 116 10.60 4.64 14.78
C HIS A 116 9.71 3.52 15.35
N PHE A 117 9.98 2.26 15.01
CA PHE A 117 9.24 1.12 15.55
C PHE A 117 9.40 0.96 17.07
N ILE A 118 10.60 1.20 17.60
CA ILE A 118 10.89 1.11 19.03
C ILE A 118 10.07 2.15 19.80
N LEU A 119 10.03 3.39 19.32
CA LEU A 119 9.24 4.46 19.95
C LEU A 119 7.75 4.13 19.96
N ILE A 120 7.21 3.66 18.84
CA ILE A 120 5.79 3.29 18.75
C ILE A 120 5.47 2.11 19.67
N GLN A 121 6.25 1.02 19.61
CA GLN A 121 6.01 -0.18 20.43
C GLN A 121 6.15 0.07 21.92
N ASN A 122 7.16 0.83 22.34
CA ASN A 122 7.37 1.18 23.76
C ASN A 122 6.25 2.08 24.31
N ASN A 123 5.52 2.76 23.44
CA ASN A 123 4.36 3.58 23.81
C ASN A 123 3.01 2.88 23.55
N GLY A 124 3.04 1.55 23.37
CA GLY A 124 1.82 0.72 23.26
C GLY A 124 1.14 0.76 21.90
N GLY A 125 1.86 1.19 20.86
CA GLY A 125 1.34 1.29 19.51
C GLY A 125 1.83 0.19 18.56
N THR A 126 1.33 0.26 17.35
CA THR A 126 1.73 -0.57 16.19
C THR A 126 1.90 0.33 14.97
N ALA A 127 2.82 0.00 14.08
CA ALA A 127 3.03 0.71 12.83
C ALA A 127 3.27 -0.24 11.67
N ASN A 128 2.96 0.21 10.45
CA ASN A 128 3.31 -0.48 9.22
C ASN A 128 3.34 0.49 8.03
N GLY A 129 3.82 0.01 6.88
CA GLY A 129 3.70 0.64 5.58
C GLY A 129 3.16 -0.34 4.55
N THR A 130 2.61 0.17 3.45
CA THR A 130 2.22 -0.66 2.29
C THR A 130 2.39 0.13 1.01
N THR A 131 2.79 -0.56 -0.05
CA THR A 131 2.89 -0.03 -1.41
C THR A 131 2.07 -0.88 -2.38
N ASN A 132 1.34 -0.21 -3.26
CA ASN A 132 0.72 -0.85 -4.42
C ASN A 132 1.03 -0.05 -5.70
N SER A 133 0.33 -0.33 -6.79
CA SER A 133 0.57 0.38 -8.04
C SER A 133 0.26 1.88 -7.95
N ASP A 134 -0.67 2.30 -7.10
CA ASP A 134 -1.22 3.67 -7.10
C ASP A 134 -0.74 4.54 -5.94
N ARG A 135 -0.36 3.92 -4.82
CA ARG A 135 -0.08 4.66 -3.59
C ARG A 135 0.95 3.94 -2.71
N THR A 136 1.65 4.72 -1.89
CA THR A 136 2.43 4.26 -0.74
C THR A 136 1.90 4.93 0.50
N ASN A 137 1.59 4.17 1.57
CA ASN A 137 1.16 4.74 2.83
C ASN A 137 1.90 4.18 4.03
N TYR A 138 1.96 5.00 5.06
CA TYR A 138 2.48 4.66 6.38
C TYR A 138 1.37 4.92 7.38
N PHE A 139 1.18 4.01 8.31
CA PHE A 139 0.12 4.14 9.30
C PHE A 139 0.54 3.54 10.63
N GLU A 140 0.02 4.15 11.68
CA GLU A 140 0.27 3.71 13.05
C GLU A 140 -0.97 3.94 13.92
N THR A 141 -1.10 3.09 14.94
CA THR A 141 -2.12 3.21 15.96
C THR A 141 -1.43 3.30 17.32
N LEU A 142 -1.80 4.31 18.10
CA LEU A 142 -1.21 4.62 19.40
C LEU A 142 -2.31 4.96 20.42
N PRO A 143 -2.00 4.85 21.73
CA PRO A 143 -2.85 5.43 22.77
C PRO A 143 -3.03 6.94 22.60
N ALA A 144 -4.21 7.48 22.95
CA ALA A 144 -4.59 8.88 22.74
C ALA A 144 -3.61 9.89 23.40
N ASN A 145 -2.98 9.53 24.52
CA ASN A 145 -1.98 10.37 25.20
C ASN A 145 -0.64 10.47 24.45
N GLN A 146 -0.45 9.72 23.36
CA GLN A 146 0.72 9.74 22.49
C GLN A 146 0.46 10.46 21.16
N LEU A 147 -0.58 11.31 21.09
CA LEU A 147 -0.99 11.99 19.85
C LEU A 147 0.16 12.78 19.21
N GLU A 148 0.91 13.52 20.01
CA GLU A 148 2.03 14.33 19.51
C GLU A 148 3.16 13.45 18.96
N LEU A 149 3.42 12.29 19.57
CA LEU A 149 4.46 11.36 19.12
C LEU A 149 4.21 10.87 17.70
N GLY A 150 3.03 10.34 17.41
CA GLY A 150 2.72 9.84 16.06
C GLY A 150 2.73 10.95 15.01
N ILE A 151 2.17 12.11 15.31
CA ILE A 151 2.20 13.27 14.41
C ILE A 151 3.64 13.73 14.14
N PHE A 152 4.50 13.76 15.16
CA PHE A 152 5.92 14.11 15.03
C PHE A 152 6.67 13.09 14.15
N LEU A 153 6.52 11.80 14.43
CA LEU A 153 7.21 10.73 13.70
C LEU A 153 6.89 10.75 12.20
N GLU A 154 5.62 10.91 11.84
CA GLU A 154 5.19 11.01 10.45
C GLU A 154 5.72 12.28 9.75
N ALA A 155 5.74 13.41 10.45
CA ALA A 155 6.28 14.66 9.92
C ALA A 155 7.80 14.61 9.73
N ASP A 156 8.52 14.01 10.67
CA ASP A 156 9.98 13.93 10.63
C ASP A 156 10.45 13.03 9.47
N ARG A 157 9.79 11.89 9.26
CA ARG A 157 10.09 11.03 8.11
C ARG A 157 9.72 11.67 6.76
N MET A 158 8.65 12.47 6.69
CA MET A 158 8.31 13.23 5.47
C MET A 158 9.34 14.32 5.18
N ARG A 159 9.89 14.94 6.21
CA ARG A 159 10.84 16.06 6.07
C ARG A 159 12.23 15.62 5.63
N SER A 160 12.79 14.61 6.30
CA SER A 160 14.24 14.37 6.25
C SER A 160 14.59 12.90 6.51
N PRO A 161 14.13 11.96 5.67
CA PRO A 161 14.50 10.55 5.84
C PRO A 161 16.00 10.35 5.63
N SER A 162 16.56 9.37 6.34
CA SER A 162 17.98 9.05 6.30
C SER A 162 18.34 8.25 5.03
N ILE A 163 18.39 8.93 3.88
CA ILE A 163 18.77 8.35 2.59
C ILE A 163 20.29 8.35 2.48
N THR A 164 20.93 7.36 3.10
CA THR A 164 22.38 7.15 3.04
C THR A 164 22.71 5.92 2.20
N GLN A 165 23.94 5.85 1.68
CA GLN A 165 24.41 4.67 0.94
C GLN A 165 24.26 3.38 1.77
N ALA A 166 24.62 3.44 3.05
CA ALA A 166 24.53 2.26 3.93
C ALA A 166 23.09 1.78 4.16
N ASN A 167 22.13 2.70 4.36
CA ASN A 167 20.71 2.35 4.50
C ASN A 167 20.13 1.84 3.18
N PHE A 168 20.48 2.48 2.08
CA PHE A 168 20.06 2.07 0.74
C PHE A 168 20.54 0.66 0.40
N ASP A 169 21.84 0.36 0.55
CA ASP A 169 22.39 -0.95 0.26
C ASP A 169 21.75 -2.04 1.13
N ASN A 170 21.52 -1.74 2.40
CA ASN A 170 20.87 -2.67 3.33
C ASN A 170 19.42 -2.96 2.89
N GLN A 171 18.62 -1.93 2.55
CA GLN A 171 17.24 -2.14 2.16
C GLN A 171 17.10 -2.74 0.76
N ARG A 172 17.98 -2.40 -0.16
CA ARG A 172 18.06 -3.06 -1.47
C ARG A 172 18.26 -4.57 -1.32
N LEU A 173 19.19 -5.01 -0.48
CA LEU A 173 19.41 -6.43 -0.18
C LEU A 173 18.17 -7.08 0.48
N THR A 174 17.48 -6.36 1.35
CA THR A 174 16.26 -6.84 2.00
C THR A 174 15.16 -7.09 0.97
N VAL A 175 14.90 -6.11 0.08
CA VAL A 175 13.89 -6.22 -0.98
C VAL A 175 14.24 -7.32 -1.99
N GLN A 176 15.52 -7.48 -2.32
CA GLN A 176 16.00 -8.58 -3.17
C GLN A 176 15.73 -9.94 -2.54
N GLU A 177 15.96 -10.07 -1.23
CA GLU A 177 15.70 -11.33 -0.51
C GLU A 177 14.18 -11.58 -0.41
N GLU A 178 13.39 -10.55 -0.16
CA GLU A 178 11.94 -10.65 -0.18
C GLU A 178 11.41 -11.10 -1.56
N ARG A 179 11.97 -10.57 -2.65
CA ARG A 179 11.65 -11.02 -4.00
C ARG A 179 11.97 -12.51 -4.18
N ARG A 180 13.15 -12.97 -3.74
CA ARG A 180 13.51 -14.40 -3.82
C ARG A 180 12.50 -15.26 -3.07
N GLN A 181 12.12 -14.86 -1.85
CA GLN A 181 11.22 -15.64 -1.00
C GLN A 181 9.77 -15.65 -1.52
N ASN A 182 9.28 -14.53 -2.04
CA ASN A 182 7.87 -14.38 -2.39
C ASN A 182 7.56 -14.65 -3.86
N TYR A 183 8.56 -14.52 -4.76
CA TYR A 183 8.36 -14.64 -6.21
C TYR A 183 9.24 -15.74 -6.83
N ASP A 184 10.55 -15.74 -6.58
CA ASP A 184 11.47 -16.55 -7.36
C ASP A 184 11.56 -17.99 -6.87
N ASN A 185 11.50 -18.22 -5.54
CA ASN A 185 11.77 -19.51 -4.88
C ASN A 185 10.50 -20.18 -4.28
N ARG A 186 9.32 -19.82 -4.74
CA ARG A 186 8.07 -20.42 -4.24
C ARG A 186 7.20 -20.93 -5.38
N PRO A 187 6.39 -21.99 -5.16
CA PRO A 187 5.42 -22.44 -6.14
C PRO A 187 4.48 -21.30 -6.55
N TYR A 188 4.27 -21.16 -7.85
CA TYR A 188 3.41 -20.13 -8.48
C TYR A 188 3.80 -18.68 -8.21
N GLY A 189 4.99 -18.42 -7.68
CA GLY A 189 5.42 -17.06 -7.30
C GLY A 189 5.47 -16.09 -8.48
N LYS A 190 5.78 -16.57 -9.68
CA LYS A 190 5.83 -15.77 -10.92
C LYS A 190 4.48 -15.55 -11.59
N THR A 191 3.41 -16.13 -11.06
CA THR A 191 2.07 -16.08 -11.71
C THR A 191 1.55 -14.66 -11.79
N TYR A 192 1.66 -13.88 -10.70
CA TYR A 192 1.17 -12.50 -10.66
C TYR A 192 1.86 -11.63 -11.71
N GLU A 193 3.18 -11.69 -11.81
CA GLU A 193 3.94 -10.93 -12.83
C GLU A 193 3.56 -11.33 -14.26
N ALA A 194 3.34 -12.62 -14.49
CA ALA A 194 2.89 -13.10 -15.79
C ALA A 194 1.47 -12.61 -16.14
N VAL A 195 0.56 -12.60 -15.15
CA VAL A 195 -0.82 -12.14 -15.32
C VAL A 195 -0.84 -10.64 -15.68
N ILE A 196 -0.19 -9.78 -14.89
CA ILE A 196 -0.17 -8.34 -15.18
C ILE A 196 0.56 -8.03 -16.47
N GLY A 197 1.65 -8.75 -16.79
CA GLY A 197 2.37 -8.62 -18.06
C GLY A 197 1.56 -9.02 -19.30
N LEU A 198 0.53 -9.89 -19.15
CA LEU A 198 -0.44 -10.21 -20.19
C LEU A 198 -1.64 -9.26 -20.20
N ALA A 199 -2.06 -8.79 -19.03
CA ALA A 199 -3.23 -7.94 -18.89
C ALA A 199 -2.99 -6.50 -19.38
N TYR A 200 -1.80 -5.95 -19.15
CA TYR A 200 -1.48 -4.54 -19.46
C TYR A 200 -0.48 -4.44 -20.61
N ASP A 201 -0.65 -3.43 -21.45
CA ASP A 201 0.26 -3.09 -22.53
C ASP A 201 1.19 -1.94 -22.13
N ASN A 202 0.66 -0.94 -21.42
CA ASN A 202 1.44 0.20 -20.95
C ASN A 202 2.22 -0.13 -19.67
N PHE A 203 3.38 0.47 -19.56
CA PHE A 203 4.35 0.20 -18.51
C PHE A 203 3.82 0.42 -17.08
N PRO A 204 3.03 1.48 -16.74
CA PRO A 204 2.63 1.78 -15.37
C PRO A 204 2.02 0.62 -14.59
N TYR A 205 1.19 -0.20 -15.22
CA TYR A 205 0.55 -1.36 -14.57
C TYR A 205 1.08 -2.71 -15.02
N LYS A 206 2.09 -2.74 -15.89
CA LYS A 206 2.61 -3.97 -16.52
C LYS A 206 3.65 -4.70 -15.67
N HIS A 207 4.10 -4.13 -14.59
CA HIS A 207 5.13 -4.69 -13.72
C HIS A 207 4.67 -4.77 -12.26
N SER A 208 5.33 -5.62 -11.49
CA SER A 208 5.02 -5.82 -10.08
C SER A 208 5.69 -4.76 -9.20
N THR A 209 5.07 -4.48 -8.06
CA THR A 209 5.57 -3.53 -7.06
C THR A 209 6.92 -3.91 -6.48
N ILE A 210 7.23 -5.22 -6.42
CA ILE A 210 8.53 -5.71 -5.92
C ILE A 210 9.68 -5.37 -6.86
N GLY A 211 9.38 -5.10 -8.14
CA GLY A 211 10.38 -4.82 -9.17
C GLY A 211 11.15 -6.05 -9.66
N SER A 212 11.98 -5.87 -10.69
CA SER A 212 12.85 -6.92 -11.19
C SER A 212 14.17 -6.98 -10.41
N MET A 213 14.79 -8.16 -10.34
CA MET A 213 16.11 -8.30 -9.72
C MET A 213 17.18 -7.47 -10.45
N GLU A 214 17.05 -7.33 -11.77
CA GLU A 214 17.94 -6.54 -12.63
C GLU A 214 17.86 -5.05 -12.26
N ASP A 215 16.65 -4.51 -12.18
CA ASP A 215 16.43 -3.10 -11.83
C ASP A 215 16.87 -2.79 -10.39
N LEU A 216 16.60 -3.69 -9.45
CA LEU A 216 17.07 -3.56 -8.07
C LEU A 216 18.60 -3.58 -7.97
N ASN A 217 19.28 -4.38 -8.79
CA ASN A 217 20.74 -4.38 -8.87
C ASN A 217 21.31 -3.09 -9.47
N ALA A 218 20.63 -2.52 -10.46
CA ALA A 218 21.03 -1.29 -11.13
C ALA A 218 20.70 -0.02 -10.34
N ALA A 219 19.87 -0.13 -9.28
CA ALA A 219 19.43 0.98 -8.46
C ALA A 219 20.59 1.63 -7.69
N THR A 220 20.57 2.96 -7.59
CA THR A 220 21.55 3.77 -6.85
C THR A 220 20.89 4.59 -5.73
N VAL A 221 21.68 5.05 -4.77
CA VAL A 221 21.21 5.94 -3.71
C VAL A 221 20.75 7.29 -4.27
N ASP A 222 21.34 7.76 -5.36
CA ASP A 222 20.95 9.01 -6.03
C ASP A 222 19.57 8.87 -6.70
N ASP A 223 19.28 7.72 -7.32
CA ASP A 223 17.94 7.41 -7.82
C ASP A 223 16.90 7.44 -6.70
N ALA A 224 17.23 6.87 -5.53
CA ALA A 224 16.34 6.91 -4.36
C ALA A 224 16.13 8.35 -3.85
N ALA A 225 17.18 9.15 -3.79
CA ALA A 225 17.09 10.55 -3.38
C ALA A 225 16.27 11.38 -4.39
N GLU A 226 16.38 11.12 -5.69
CA GLU A 226 15.55 11.75 -6.71
C GLU A 226 14.08 11.35 -6.58
N PHE A 227 13.81 10.06 -6.34
CA PHE A 227 12.46 9.54 -6.14
C PHE A 227 11.78 10.19 -4.94
N PHE A 228 12.49 10.34 -3.82
CA PHE A 228 11.99 11.07 -2.66
C PHE A 228 11.64 12.52 -3.00
N ARG A 229 12.58 13.26 -3.60
CA ARG A 229 12.37 14.67 -3.97
C ARG A 229 11.21 14.86 -4.95
N THR A 230 10.91 13.85 -5.76
CA THR A 230 9.84 13.94 -6.75
C THR A 230 8.46 13.68 -6.15
N TYR A 231 8.34 12.70 -5.27
CA TYR A 231 7.03 12.17 -4.89
C TYR A 231 6.65 12.38 -3.43
N TYR A 232 7.62 12.47 -2.51
CA TYR A 232 7.35 12.52 -1.06
C TYR A 232 7.28 13.95 -0.55
N ALA A 233 6.20 14.64 -0.92
CA ALA A 233 5.97 16.03 -0.54
C ALA A 233 4.58 16.21 0.07
N PRO A 234 4.38 17.23 0.94
CA PRO A 234 3.08 17.48 1.57
C PRO A 234 1.94 17.65 0.56
N ASN A 235 2.19 18.35 -0.53
CA ASN A 235 1.17 18.59 -1.57
C ASN A 235 0.90 17.37 -2.49
N ASN A 236 1.63 16.28 -2.32
CA ASN A 236 1.39 14.98 -2.96
C ASN A 236 0.92 13.92 -1.93
N ALA A 237 0.47 14.35 -0.74
CA ALA A 237 0.07 13.48 0.35
C ALA A 237 -1.29 13.86 0.95
N VAL A 238 -1.91 12.86 1.58
CA VAL A 238 -3.10 13.02 2.43
C VAL A 238 -2.78 12.43 3.79
N LEU A 239 -3.02 13.19 4.85
CA LEU A 239 -2.96 12.73 6.23
C LEU A 239 -4.39 12.49 6.72
N ALA A 240 -4.69 11.27 7.15
CA ALA A 240 -5.93 10.92 7.84
C ALA A 240 -5.62 10.59 9.30
N LEU A 241 -6.39 11.17 10.22
CA LEU A 241 -6.28 10.93 11.65
C LEU A 241 -7.68 10.64 12.20
N VAL A 242 -7.83 9.47 12.84
CA VAL A 242 -9.12 8.98 13.36
C VAL A 242 -8.92 8.46 14.78
N GLY A 243 -9.78 8.82 15.70
CA GLY A 243 -9.78 8.29 17.07
C GLY A 243 -10.00 9.32 18.16
N ASP A 244 -9.46 9.04 19.34
CA ASP A 244 -9.68 9.83 20.56
C ASP A 244 -8.71 11.02 20.64
N PHE A 245 -9.14 12.15 20.10
CA PHE A 245 -8.46 13.43 20.17
C PHE A 245 -9.46 14.57 20.02
N LYS A 246 -9.03 15.81 20.30
CA LYS A 246 -9.78 17.03 19.95
C LYS A 246 -9.23 17.60 18.65
N THR A 247 -10.14 17.92 17.71
CA THR A 247 -9.79 18.43 16.37
C THR A 247 -8.85 19.63 16.40
N ASP A 248 -9.12 20.61 17.27
CA ASP A 248 -8.31 21.82 17.41
C ASP A 248 -6.88 21.52 17.86
N VAL A 249 -6.72 20.66 18.87
CA VAL A 249 -5.41 20.21 19.38
C VAL A 249 -4.63 19.46 18.30
N ALA A 250 -5.29 18.49 17.65
CA ALA A 250 -4.66 17.71 16.57
C ALA A 250 -4.22 18.60 15.41
N LEU A 251 -5.08 19.54 14.98
CA LEU A 251 -4.76 20.46 13.90
C LEU A 251 -3.61 21.42 14.25
N GLU A 252 -3.52 21.88 15.49
CA GLU A 252 -2.40 22.69 15.98
C GLU A 252 -1.07 21.90 15.89
N LEU A 253 -1.04 20.67 16.39
CA LEU A 253 0.12 19.78 16.30
C LEU A 253 0.51 19.47 14.86
N ILE A 254 -0.47 19.15 14.00
CA ILE A 254 -0.23 18.89 12.59
C ILE A 254 0.38 20.14 11.92
N ARG A 255 -0.13 21.33 12.18
CA ARG A 255 0.45 22.58 11.66
C ARG A 255 1.87 22.81 12.18
N LYS A 256 2.10 22.58 13.47
CA LYS A 256 3.42 22.74 14.10
C LYS A 256 4.48 21.91 13.38
N TYR A 257 4.18 20.66 13.05
CA TYR A 257 5.17 19.74 12.52
C TYR A 257 5.20 19.67 10.99
N PHE A 258 4.06 19.73 10.32
CA PHE A 258 3.98 19.55 8.86
C PHE A 258 4.04 20.86 8.08
N GLU A 259 3.50 21.99 8.57
CA GLU A 259 3.35 23.22 7.78
C GLU A 259 4.70 23.85 7.37
N THR A 260 5.77 23.50 8.07
CA THR A 260 7.14 23.95 7.76
C THR A 260 7.84 23.11 6.68
N ILE A 261 7.29 21.94 6.31
CA ILE A 261 7.83 21.11 5.23
C ILE A 261 7.48 21.77 3.90
N PRO A 262 8.46 22.05 3.02
CA PRO A 262 8.19 22.75 1.77
C PRO A 262 7.36 21.91 0.81
N ALA A 263 6.44 22.55 0.08
CA ALA A 263 5.80 21.95 -1.08
C ALA A 263 6.81 21.79 -2.21
N GLN A 264 6.56 20.82 -3.08
CA GLN A 264 7.37 20.58 -4.28
C GLN A 264 6.52 20.74 -5.55
N ALA A 265 7.16 20.81 -6.71
CA ALA A 265 6.45 20.75 -7.97
C ALA A 265 5.70 19.41 -8.06
N PRO A 266 4.39 19.41 -8.35
CA PRO A 266 3.65 18.15 -8.45
C PRO A 266 4.24 17.31 -9.58
N PRO A 267 4.44 15.99 -9.38
CA PRO A 267 4.89 15.10 -10.43
C PRO A 267 3.87 15.04 -11.57
N SER A 268 4.35 14.90 -12.79
CA SER A 268 3.46 14.63 -13.93
C SER A 268 2.88 13.21 -13.79
N PRO A 269 1.55 13.04 -13.90
CA PRO A 269 0.96 11.70 -13.85
C PRO A 269 1.49 10.85 -15.01
N PRO A 270 1.72 9.55 -14.80
CA PRO A 270 2.12 8.65 -15.87
C PRO A 270 0.96 8.45 -16.86
N ASP A 271 1.28 8.22 -18.14
CA ASP A 271 0.28 7.79 -19.12
C ASP A 271 -0.06 6.31 -18.88
N ALA A 272 -1.22 6.10 -18.26
CA ALA A 272 -1.77 4.78 -17.96
C ALA A 272 -2.88 4.35 -18.95
N THR A 273 -2.97 5.00 -20.10
CA THR A 273 -3.93 4.67 -21.14
C THR A 273 -3.69 3.26 -21.67
N GLU A 274 -4.70 2.40 -21.64
CA GLU A 274 -4.60 1.04 -22.14
C GLU A 274 -5.34 0.88 -23.48
N PRO A 275 -4.72 0.23 -24.47
CA PRO A 275 -5.43 -0.10 -25.69
C PRO A 275 -6.50 -1.18 -25.44
N GLU A 276 -7.53 -1.21 -26.29
CA GLU A 276 -8.54 -2.27 -26.28
C GLU A 276 -7.89 -3.62 -26.60
N GLN A 277 -8.10 -4.60 -25.74
CA GLN A 277 -7.66 -5.97 -25.99
C GLN A 277 -8.63 -6.66 -26.98
N LYS A 278 -8.14 -6.98 -28.18
CA LYS A 278 -8.96 -7.53 -29.27
C LYS A 278 -9.03 -9.06 -29.30
N SER A 279 -8.18 -9.73 -28.55
CA SER A 279 -8.11 -11.21 -28.56
C SER A 279 -7.60 -11.73 -27.23
N GLU A 280 -7.87 -13.01 -26.98
CA GLU A 280 -7.31 -13.74 -25.86
C GLU A 280 -5.77 -13.77 -25.93
N ARG A 281 -5.12 -13.65 -24.77
CA ARG A 281 -3.68 -13.81 -24.60
C ARG A 281 -3.40 -14.99 -23.69
N ARG A 282 -2.50 -15.87 -24.07
CA ARG A 282 -2.12 -17.06 -23.30
C ARG A 282 -0.63 -17.10 -23.02
N ARG A 283 -0.28 -17.60 -21.85
CA ARG A 283 1.09 -17.93 -21.48
C ARG A 283 1.09 -19.23 -20.67
N VAL A 284 2.03 -20.10 -20.99
CA VAL A 284 2.34 -21.29 -20.18
C VAL A 284 3.66 -21.00 -19.49
N ILE A 285 3.72 -21.31 -18.19
CA ILE A 285 4.92 -21.16 -17.37
C ILE A 285 5.23 -22.52 -16.77
N GLU A 286 6.44 -23.01 -17.01
CA GLU A 286 6.96 -24.18 -16.30
C GLU A 286 7.53 -23.70 -14.95
N ASP A 287 7.07 -24.34 -13.87
CA ASP A 287 7.46 -24.02 -12.50
C ASP A 287 7.98 -25.28 -11.81
N GLY A 288 9.30 -25.31 -11.60
CA GLY A 288 9.99 -26.44 -10.97
C GLY A 288 9.65 -26.65 -9.49
N PHE A 289 8.99 -25.66 -8.84
CA PHE A 289 8.54 -25.76 -7.45
C PHE A 289 7.09 -26.25 -7.34
N ALA A 290 6.30 -26.15 -8.41
CA ALA A 290 4.90 -26.52 -8.41
C ALA A 290 4.72 -28.04 -8.64
N GLN A 291 3.88 -28.68 -7.83
CA GLN A 291 3.57 -30.11 -7.96
C GLN A 291 2.26 -30.37 -8.71
N THR A 292 1.41 -29.35 -8.84
CA THR A 292 0.10 -29.45 -9.51
C THR A 292 -0.07 -28.32 -10.52
N PRO A 293 -0.79 -28.53 -11.63
CA PRO A 293 -1.07 -27.44 -12.56
C PRO A 293 -1.99 -26.40 -11.92
N ARG A 294 -1.77 -25.12 -12.28
CA ARG A 294 -2.63 -24.01 -11.92
C ARG A 294 -3.10 -23.32 -13.20
N LEU A 295 -4.36 -22.90 -13.23
CA LEU A 295 -4.95 -22.10 -14.30
C LEU A 295 -5.43 -20.79 -13.71
N ASP A 296 -4.95 -19.67 -14.27
CA ASP A 296 -5.42 -18.32 -13.96
C ASP A 296 -6.14 -17.74 -15.18
N ILE A 297 -7.36 -17.26 -15.01
CA ILE A 297 -8.16 -16.59 -16.03
C ILE A 297 -8.46 -15.18 -15.54
N VAL A 298 -8.08 -14.18 -16.32
CA VAL A 298 -8.17 -12.77 -15.93
C VAL A 298 -8.95 -11.97 -16.97
N TYR A 299 -9.85 -11.12 -16.51
CA TYR A 299 -10.63 -10.20 -17.33
C TYR A 299 -10.36 -8.78 -16.90
N LYS A 300 -10.10 -7.87 -17.86
CA LYS A 300 -10.17 -6.44 -17.61
C LYS A 300 -11.64 -6.04 -17.42
N ILE A 301 -11.94 -5.34 -16.36
CA ILE A 301 -13.27 -4.76 -16.12
C ILE A 301 -13.15 -3.24 -16.28
N PRO A 302 -14.25 -2.55 -16.73
CA PRO A 302 -14.27 -1.09 -16.84
C PRO A 302 -14.01 -0.40 -15.51
#